data_48f3e226f0cf4c2d23a419ad176cfe14
#
_entry.id   48f3e226f0cf4c2d23a419ad176cfe14
#
_cell.length_a   1.000
_cell.length_b   1.000
_cell.length_c   1.000
_cell.angle_alpha   90.00
_cell.angle_beta   90.00
_cell.angle_gamma   90.00
#
_symmetry.space_group_name_H-M   'P 1'
#
loop_
_entity.id
_entity.type
_entity.pdbx_description
1 polymer ?
#
loop_
_entity_poly.entity_id
_entity_poly.type
_entity_poly.pdbx_seq_one_letter_code
_entity_poly.pdbx_strand_id
1 'polypeptide(L)'
;LGLVGSEMCIRDSILTPSPVAQRAEELGLPIVKANRWLPETQQQIAPLGAEAAAVVAYGAILPQQALDMLPYGWVNLHFSKLPAWRGAAPVQRALMAGENEIFSNTFLLEAGLDTGAVFEEESTLVTEDDTAGSILTRLAQSGGELLANTFVRLEAGEHGTAQREDESVSYAAKVTNADARIDFTQSAHKILAQVRAVTPEPGAWCEFSGNRFKIGGVRLSDQAGTLAPGQLELRGKKLYVGTADGALELVRVQPALSLIHI
;
A
#
# COMPACT_ATOMS: atom_id res chain seq x y z
N LEU A 1 -7.69 -21.15 1.14
CA LEU A 1 -9.02 -20.57 1.32
C LEU A 1 -8.94 -19.07 1.16
N GLY A 2 -9.64 -18.48 0.21
CA GLY A 2 -9.58 -17.05 -0.04
C GLY A 2 -10.89 -16.35 0.30
N LEU A 3 -10.87 -15.47 1.31
CA LEU A 3 -11.83 -14.38 1.40
C LEU A 3 -11.40 -13.33 0.38
N VAL A 4 -12.17 -13.14 -0.68
CA VAL A 4 -11.87 -12.14 -1.71
C VAL A 4 -12.71 -10.92 -1.44
N GLY A 5 -12.08 -9.88 -0.92
CA GLY A 5 -12.68 -8.55 -0.83
C GLY A 5 -12.71 -7.89 -2.21
N SER A 6 -13.80 -7.19 -2.47
CA SER A 6 -14.12 -6.26 -3.58
C SER A 6 -13.74 -6.67 -5.00
N GLU A 7 -14.75 -6.76 -5.82
CA GLU A 7 -14.64 -6.72 -7.28
C GLU A 7 -14.12 -5.33 -7.69
N MET A 8 -13.12 -5.28 -8.57
CA MET A 8 -12.59 -4.02 -9.08
C MET A 8 -13.52 -3.51 -10.18
N CYS A 9 -14.18 -2.35 -9.98
CA CYS A 9 -14.87 -1.65 -11.04
C CYS A 9 -13.86 -1.04 -12.01
N ILE A 10 -13.70 -1.64 -13.17
CA ILE A 10 -13.03 -1.02 -14.31
C ILE A 10 -14.06 -0.15 -15.04
N ARG A 11 -13.62 0.87 -15.74
CA ARG A 11 -14.35 2.00 -16.35
C ARG A 11 -15.69 1.69 -17.06
N ASP A 12 -16.03 0.42 -17.32
CA ASP A 12 -17.18 0.01 -18.12
C ASP A 12 -18.26 -0.75 -17.35
N SER A 13 -18.33 -0.60 -16.01
CA SER A 13 -19.32 -1.27 -15.14
C SER A 13 -19.33 -2.82 -15.20
N ILE A 14 -18.31 -3.42 -15.78
CA ILE A 14 -18.15 -4.89 -15.78
C ILE A 14 -17.40 -5.26 -14.49
N LEU A 15 -18.10 -6.00 -13.61
CA LEU A 15 -17.50 -6.58 -12.41
C LEU A 15 -16.51 -7.68 -12.83
N THR A 16 -15.22 -7.37 -12.73
CA THR A 16 -14.17 -8.35 -13.01
C THR A 16 -13.69 -8.96 -11.70
N PRO A 17 -13.62 -10.30 -11.59
CA PRO A 17 -13.06 -10.96 -10.42
C PRO A 17 -11.64 -10.48 -10.14
N SER A 18 -11.28 -10.37 -8.85
CA SER A 18 -9.91 -10.04 -8.47
C SER A 18 -8.93 -11.12 -8.98
N PRO A 19 -7.64 -10.81 -9.18
CA PRO A 19 -6.65 -11.82 -9.59
C PRO A 19 -6.62 -13.05 -8.66
N VAL A 20 -6.83 -12.85 -7.36
CA VAL A 20 -6.91 -13.94 -6.38
C VAL A 20 -8.14 -14.82 -6.63
N ALA A 21 -9.31 -14.22 -6.92
CA ALA A 21 -10.51 -14.97 -7.24
C ALA A 21 -10.35 -15.75 -8.55
N GLN A 22 -9.79 -15.15 -9.59
CA GLN A 22 -9.52 -15.83 -10.86
C GLN A 22 -8.60 -17.05 -10.64
N ARG A 23 -7.54 -16.88 -9.87
CA ARG A 23 -6.61 -17.97 -9.57
C ARG A 23 -7.25 -19.07 -8.73
N ALA A 24 -8.10 -18.71 -7.78
CA ALA A 24 -8.87 -19.69 -6.99
C ALA A 24 -9.85 -20.50 -7.86
N GLU A 25 -10.54 -19.86 -8.81
CA GLU A 25 -11.40 -20.53 -9.79
C GLU A 25 -10.60 -21.52 -10.66
N GLU A 26 -9.45 -21.10 -11.19
CA GLU A 26 -8.56 -21.98 -11.98
C GLU A 26 -8.10 -23.22 -11.20
N LEU A 27 -7.89 -23.07 -9.90
CA LEU A 27 -7.45 -24.16 -9.02
C LEU A 27 -8.64 -24.96 -8.42
N GLY A 28 -9.88 -24.62 -8.75
CA GLY A 28 -11.07 -25.27 -8.20
C GLY A 28 -11.25 -25.07 -6.70
N LEU A 29 -10.71 -23.99 -6.14
CA LEU A 29 -10.84 -23.65 -4.73
C LEU A 29 -12.18 -22.97 -4.44
N PRO A 30 -12.84 -23.28 -3.31
CA PRO A 30 -14.07 -22.59 -2.93
C PRO A 30 -13.81 -21.12 -2.65
N ILE A 31 -14.71 -20.25 -3.16
CA ILE A 31 -14.61 -18.80 -3.01
C ILE A 31 -15.83 -18.31 -2.22
N VAL A 32 -15.59 -17.57 -1.15
CA VAL A 32 -16.61 -16.86 -0.37
C VAL A 32 -16.39 -15.36 -0.57
N LYS A 33 -17.34 -14.68 -1.21
CA LYS A 33 -17.29 -13.25 -1.44
C LYS A 33 -17.95 -12.51 -0.29
N ALA A 34 -17.20 -11.68 0.43
CA ALA A 34 -17.71 -10.87 1.53
C ALA A 34 -16.92 -9.57 1.67
N ASN A 35 -17.62 -8.43 1.76
CA ASN A 35 -17.01 -7.12 1.99
C ASN A 35 -16.70 -6.85 3.47
N ARG A 36 -17.24 -7.64 4.36
CA ARG A 36 -17.04 -7.60 5.81
C ARG A 36 -17.42 -8.95 6.42
N TRP A 37 -16.92 -9.21 7.62
CA TRP A 37 -17.30 -10.40 8.35
C TRP A 37 -18.74 -10.30 8.83
N LEU A 38 -19.54 -11.32 8.48
CA LEU A 38 -20.94 -11.47 8.89
C LEU A 38 -21.15 -12.92 9.38
N PRO A 39 -22.20 -13.20 10.16
CA PRO A 39 -22.54 -14.57 10.58
C PRO A 39 -22.67 -15.55 9.41
N GLU A 40 -23.20 -15.10 8.29
CA GLU A 40 -23.35 -15.90 7.06
C GLU A 40 -21.99 -16.26 6.46
N THR A 41 -21.02 -15.35 6.54
CA THR A 41 -19.63 -15.59 6.11
C THR A 41 -19.01 -16.69 6.96
N GLN A 42 -19.18 -16.62 8.27
CA GLN A 42 -18.71 -17.65 9.20
C GLN A 42 -19.31 -19.02 8.90
N GLN A 43 -20.63 -19.09 8.64
CA GLN A 43 -21.33 -20.34 8.31
C GLN A 43 -20.81 -20.97 7.00
N GLN A 44 -20.33 -20.16 6.06
CA GLN A 44 -19.77 -20.67 4.80
C GLN A 44 -18.32 -21.14 4.95
N ILE A 45 -17.55 -20.53 5.86
CA ILE A 45 -16.12 -20.85 6.08
C ILE A 45 -15.94 -22.03 7.03
N ALA A 46 -16.73 -22.12 8.11
CA ALA A 46 -16.57 -23.14 9.14
C ALA A 46 -16.55 -24.59 8.59
N PRO A 47 -17.40 -24.98 7.61
CA PRO A 47 -17.38 -26.33 7.05
C PRO A 47 -16.11 -26.69 6.27
N LEU A 48 -15.28 -25.68 5.92
CA LEU A 48 -14.08 -25.90 5.12
C LEU A 48 -12.92 -26.49 5.94
N GLY A 49 -13.05 -26.55 7.25
CA GLY A 49 -12.08 -27.19 8.16
C GLY A 49 -10.70 -26.52 8.14
N ALA A 50 -10.65 -25.22 7.87
CA ALA A 50 -9.38 -24.47 7.92
C ALA A 50 -8.87 -24.38 9.36
N GLU A 51 -7.57 -24.61 9.54
CA GLU A 51 -6.91 -24.52 10.84
C GLU A 51 -6.15 -23.19 11.03
N ALA A 52 -5.75 -22.57 9.92
CA ALA A 52 -5.13 -21.24 9.85
C ALA A 52 -5.59 -20.51 8.60
N ALA A 53 -5.41 -19.19 8.56
CA ALA A 53 -5.73 -18.40 7.36
C ALA A 53 -4.67 -17.31 7.12
N ALA A 54 -4.32 -17.12 5.82
CA ALA A 54 -3.55 -15.97 5.39
C ALA A 54 -4.47 -14.76 5.14
N VAL A 55 -4.03 -13.60 5.58
CA VAL A 55 -4.71 -12.32 5.35
C VAL A 55 -3.76 -11.38 4.60
N VAL A 56 -4.17 -10.93 3.42
CA VAL A 56 -3.38 -10.01 2.60
C VAL A 56 -4.28 -8.90 2.10
N ALA A 57 -3.93 -7.66 2.42
CA ALA A 57 -4.64 -6.46 1.97
C ALA A 57 -6.16 -6.48 2.28
N TYR A 58 -6.56 -7.09 3.38
CA TYR A 58 -7.94 -7.10 3.84
C TYR A 58 -8.27 -5.79 4.56
N GLY A 59 -9.08 -4.95 3.93
CA GLY A 59 -9.36 -3.59 4.40
C GLY A 59 -10.42 -3.48 5.51
N ALA A 60 -10.76 -4.57 6.21
CA ALA A 60 -11.75 -4.59 7.28
C ALA A 60 -11.17 -5.26 8.55
N ILE A 61 -11.72 -4.90 9.70
CA ILE A 61 -11.36 -5.50 10.98
C ILE A 61 -12.12 -6.82 11.15
N LEU A 62 -11.41 -7.88 11.53
CA LEU A 62 -12.01 -9.14 11.93
C LEU A 62 -12.54 -9.01 13.39
N PRO A 63 -13.81 -9.35 13.65
CA PRO A 63 -14.32 -9.36 15.01
C PRO A 63 -13.72 -10.53 15.82
N GLN A 64 -13.76 -10.44 17.14
CA GLN A 64 -13.19 -11.48 18.02
C GLN A 64 -13.68 -12.87 17.68
N GLN A 65 -14.96 -13.04 17.38
CA GLN A 65 -15.52 -14.31 16.91
C GLN A 65 -14.81 -14.92 15.70
N ALA A 66 -14.34 -14.08 14.78
CA ALA A 66 -13.58 -14.55 13.63
C ALA A 66 -12.16 -14.94 14.04
N LEU A 67 -11.52 -14.13 14.88
CA LEU A 67 -10.16 -14.39 15.38
C LEU A 67 -10.08 -15.73 16.13
N ASP A 68 -11.09 -16.04 16.93
CA ASP A 68 -11.16 -17.26 17.74
C ASP A 68 -11.56 -18.50 16.95
N MET A 69 -11.93 -18.36 15.67
CA MET A 69 -12.49 -19.48 14.87
C MET A 69 -11.44 -20.51 14.47
N LEU A 70 -10.20 -20.07 14.27
CA LEU A 70 -9.12 -20.91 13.75
C LEU A 70 -8.12 -21.26 14.84
N PRO A 71 -7.78 -22.55 15.04
CA PRO A 71 -6.86 -22.97 16.11
C PRO A 71 -5.46 -22.37 16.03
N TYR A 72 -4.95 -22.14 14.80
CA TYR A 72 -3.66 -21.48 14.59
C TYR A 72 -3.80 -20.00 14.20
N GLY A 73 -5.04 -19.47 14.20
CA GLY A 73 -5.33 -18.06 13.99
C GLY A 73 -5.20 -17.56 12.55
N TRP A 74 -5.09 -16.26 12.41
CA TRP A 74 -5.05 -15.52 11.16
C TRP A 74 -3.70 -14.85 11.01
N VAL A 75 -2.94 -15.20 9.99
CA VAL A 75 -1.62 -14.62 9.70
C VAL A 75 -1.78 -13.50 8.67
N ASN A 76 -1.42 -12.29 9.05
CA ASN A 76 -1.41 -11.16 8.13
C ASN A 76 -0.01 -10.97 7.53
N LEU A 77 0.04 -10.70 6.22
CA LEU A 77 1.21 -10.18 5.54
C LEU A 77 1.14 -8.65 5.56
N HIS A 78 2.10 -8.01 6.21
CA HIS A 78 2.16 -6.57 6.39
C HIS A 78 3.47 -5.99 5.85
N PHE A 79 3.40 -4.80 5.26
CA PHE A 79 4.54 -4.23 4.56
C PHE A 79 5.21 -3.11 5.35
N SER A 80 5.61 -3.41 6.57
CA SER A 80 6.43 -2.52 7.41
C SER A 80 7.30 -3.33 8.37
N LYS A 81 8.22 -2.66 9.04
CA LYS A 81 8.95 -3.20 10.19
C LYS A 81 8.16 -2.92 11.48
N LEU A 82 7.25 -3.83 11.83
CA LEU A 82 6.46 -3.68 13.05
C LEU A 82 7.37 -3.57 14.30
N PRO A 83 7.04 -2.70 15.24
CA PRO A 83 5.78 -1.97 15.44
C PRO A 83 5.66 -0.64 14.69
N ALA A 84 6.58 -0.30 13.80
CA ALA A 84 6.46 0.90 12.97
C ALA A 84 5.43 0.70 11.84
N TRP A 85 4.71 1.77 11.53
CA TRP A 85 3.76 1.85 10.41
C TRP A 85 2.59 0.85 10.51
N ARG A 86 2.03 0.62 11.69
CA ARG A 86 0.77 -0.11 11.87
C ARG A 86 -0.36 0.56 11.09
N GLY A 87 -1.15 -0.18 10.33
CA GLY A 87 -2.32 0.34 9.63
C GLY A 87 -2.36 0.11 8.13
N ALA A 88 -3.15 0.92 7.42
CA ALA A 88 -3.64 0.61 6.07
C ALA A 88 -2.68 0.96 4.91
N ALA A 89 -1.66 1.81 5.12
CA ALA A 89 -0.80 2.30 4.04
C ALA A 89 0.68 2.40 4.43
N PRO A 90 1.29 1.31 4.96
CA PRO A 90 2.65 1.34 5.49
C PRO A 90 3.70 1.73 4.44
N VAL A 91 3.68 1.13 3.25
CA VAL A 91 4.64 1.44 2.17
C VAL A 91 4.57 2.90 1.76
N GLN A 92 3.36 3.43 1.58
CA GLN A 92 3.19 4.82 1.18
C GLN A 92 3.69 5.79 2.27
N ARG A 93 3.37 5.52 3.53
CA ARG A 93 3.78 6.39 4.65
C ARG A 93 5.28 6.34 4.90
N ALA A 94 5.90 5.17 4.81
CA ALA A 94 7.35 5.02 4.90
C ALA A 94 8.07 5.77 3.76
N LEU A 95 7.60 5.64 2.51
CA LEU A 95 8.13 6.42 1.40
C LEU A 95 7.97 7.92 1.58
N MET A 96 6.81 8.40 2.08
CA MET A 96 6.60 9.82 2.40
C MET A 96 7.56 10.33 3.47
N ALA A 97 7.92 9.46 4.41
CA ALA A 97 8.91 9.76 5.45
C ALA A 97 10.36 9.75 4.92
N GLY A 98 10.59 9.29 3.69
CA GLY A 98 11.90 9.23 3.06
C GLY A 98 12.68 7.97 3.41
N GLU A 99 12.03 6.91 3.87
CA GLU A 99 12.71 5.64 4.12
C GLU A 99 13.24 5.03 2.81
N ASN A 100 14.45 4.49 2.88
CA ASN A 100 15.14 3.86 1.76
C ASN A 100 15.13 2.32 1.83
N GLU A 101 14.46 1.77 2.83
CA GLU A 101 14.27 0.34 3.03
C GLU A 101 12.84 0.09 3.53
N ILE A 102 12.13 -0.82 2.89
CA ILE A 102 10.78 -1.24 3.26
C ILE A 102 10.81 -2.69 3.68
N PHE A 103 10.09 -3.01 4.73
CA PHE A 103 10.03 -4.37 5.27
C PHE A 103 8.70 -5.04 4.91
N SER A 104 8.76 -6.36 4.75
CA SER A 104 7.60 -7.26 4.79
C SER A 104 7.69 -8.10 6.04
N ASN A 105 6.60 -8.30 6.73
CA ASN A 105 6.53 -9.26 7.82
C ASN A 105 5.22 -10.02 7.82
N THR A 106 5.22 -11.16 8.53
CA THR A 106 4.03 -11.92 8.85
C THR A 106 3.79 -11.89 10.35
N PHE A 107 2.56 -11.69 10.78
CA PHE A 107 2.20 -11.66 12.19
C PHE A 107 0.80 -12.23 12.44
N LEU A 108 0.51 -12.71 13.64
CA LEU A 108 -0.83 -13.16 14.03
C LEU A 108 -1.74 -11.96 14.26
N LEU A 109 -2.94 -12.00 13.68
CA LEU A 109 -3.97 -11.00 13.98
C LEU A 109 -4.52 -11.19 15.37
N GLU A 110 -4.72 -10.08 16.06
CA GLU A 110 -5.39 -9.97 17.34
C GLU A 110 -6.32 -8.75 17.37
N ALA A 111 -6.95 -8.46 18.50
CA ALA A 111 -7.90 -7.35 18.61
C ALA A 111 -7.27 -5.96 18.39
N GLY A 112 -5.96 -5.82 18.66
CA GLY A 112 -5.21 -4.58 18.43
C GLY A 112 -4.87 -4.37 16.95
N LEU A 113 -4.74 -3.12 16.55
CA LEU A 113 -4.34 -2.78 15.17
C LEU A 113 -2.87 -3.17 14.94
N ASP A 114 -2.66 -4.26 14.20
CA ASP A 114 -1.35 -4.78 13.82
C ASP A 114 -0.36 -4.96 14.99
N THR A 115 -0.88 -5.45 16.15
CA THR A 115 -0.12 -5.57 17.39
C THR A 115 0.40 -6.98 17.67
N GLY A 116 -0.11 -7.99 16.95
CA GLY A 116 0.19 -9.40 17.23
C GLY A 116 1.64 -9.81 16.99
N ALA A 117 1.98 -11.02 17.44
CA ALA A 117 3.34 -11.55 17.39
C ALA A 117 3.84 -11.76 15.96
N VAL A 118 5.06 -11.30 15.65
CA VAL A 118 5.72 -11.36 14.34
C VAL A 118 6.49 -12.67 14.18
N PHE A 119 6.37 -13.34 13.03
CA PHE A 119 7.04 -14.60 12.70
C PHE A 119 8.22 -14.41 11.76
N GLU A 120 8.00 -13.79 10.62
CA GLU A 120 9.00 -13.61 9.56
C GLU A 120 9.15 -12.13 9.24
N GLU A 121 10.35 -11.74 8.85
CA GLU A 121 10.64 -10.38 8.40
C GLU A 121 11.65 -10.41 7.26
N GLU A 122 11.41 -9.65 6.20
CA GLU A 122 12.31 -9.48 5.08
C GLU A 122 12.38 -7.99 4.70
N SER A 123 13.55 -7.51 4.31
CA SER A 123 13.75 -6.14 3.85
C SER A 123 13.90 -6.02 2.34
N THR A 124 13.47 -4.90 1.80
CA THR A 124 13.56 -4.55 0.38
C THR A 124 14.09 -3.14 0.24
N LEU A 125 15.22 -2.97 -0.44
CA LEU A 125 15.79 -1.65 -0.72
C LEU A 125 14.92 -0.87 -1.70
N VAL A 126 14.78 0.41 -1.43
CA VAL A 126 14.09 1.39 -2.28
C VAL A 126 15.09 2.03 -3.23
N THR A 127 14.89 1.88 -4.54
CA THR A 127 15.71 2.51 -5.57
C THR A 127 15.18 3.91 -5.90
N GLU A 128 15.97 4.71 -6.64
CA GLU A 128 15.58 6.07 -7.03
C GLU A 128 14.33 6.12 -7.91
N ASP A 129 14.11 5.11 -8.75
CA ASP A 129 12.96 5.02 -9.66
C ASP A 129 11.72 4.36 -9.03
N ASP A 130 11.83 3.84 -7.80
CA ASP A 130 10.72 3.15 -7.17
C ASP A 130 9.57 4.08 -6.80
N THR A 131 8.37 3.55 -6.97
CA THR A 131 7.11 4.10 -6.48
C THR A 131 6.44 3.12 -5.52
N ALA A 132 5.43 3.56 -4.79
CA ALA A 132 4.65 2.63 -3.96
C ALA A 132 4.11 1.45 -4.78
N GLY A 133 3.68 1.69 -6.02
CA GLY A 133 3.20 0.62 -6.90
C GLY A 133 4.26 -0.41 -7.27
N SER A 134 5.48 0.01 -7.64
CA SER A 134 6.58 -0.91 -7.98
C SER A 134 7.02 -1.72 -6.76
N ILE A 135 7.13 -1.07 -5.60
CA ILE A 135 7.49 -1.74 -4.34
C ILE A 135 6.43 -2.76 -3.97
N LEU A 136 5.14 -2.37 -3.92
CA LEU A 136 4.04 -3.29 -3.59
C LEU A 136 4.00 -4.51 -4.52
N THR A 137 4.34 -4.33 -5.80
CA THR A 137 4.44 -5.45 -6.75
C THR A 137 5.54 -6.42 -6.38
N ARG A 138 6.73 -5.93 -5.99
CA ARG A 138 7.85 -6.80 -5.52
C ARG A 138 7.49 -7.50 -4.22
N LEU A 139 6.95 -6.77 -3.24
CA LEU A 139 6.57 -7.33 -1.95
C LEU A 139 5.44 -8.36 -2.05
N ALA A 140 4.52 -8.20 -3.00
CA ALA A 140 3.48 -9.18 -3.26
C ALA A 140 4.05 -10.51 -3.83
N GLN A 141 5.17 -10.46 -4.55
CA GLN A 141 5.84 -11.65 -5.06
C GLN A 141 6.58 -12.43 -3.95
N SER A 142 7.38 -11.74 -3.12
CA SER A 142 8.12 -12.38 -2.02
C SER A 142 7.24 -12.76 -0.83
N GLY A 143 6.18 -12.00 -0.59
CA GLY A 143 5.30 -12.19 0.58
C GLY A 143 4.59 -13.55 0.63
N GLY A 144 4.39 -14.21 -0.51
CA GLY A 144 3.85 -15.57 -0.56
C GLY A 144 4.77 -16.60 0.10
N GLU A 145 6.07 -16.47 -0.06
CA GLU A 145 7.06 -17.34 0.57
C GLU A 145 7.12 -17.11 2.09
N LEU A 146 7.08 -15.84 2.53
CA LEU A 146 7.01 -15.51 3.96
C LEU A 146 5.79 -16.12 4.63
N LEU A 147 4.62 -16.06 3.98
CA LEU A 147 3.39 -16.69 4.49
C LEU A 147 3.54 -18.22 4.57
N ALA A 148 4.08 -18.85 3.52
CA ALA A 148 4.28 -20.30 3.51
C ALA A 148 5.21 -20.74 4.65
N ASN A 149 6.34 -20.06 4.85
CA ASN A 149 7.28 -20.33 5.94
C ASN A 149 6.61 -20.14 7.31
N THR A 150 5.79 -19.11 7.48
CA THR A 150 5.05 -18.87 8.71
C THR A 150 4.10 -20.02 9.05
N PHE A 151 3.39 -20.58 8.05
CA PHE A 151 2.51 -21.72 8.30
C PHE A 151 3.27 -22.99 8.69
N VAL A 152 4.46 -23.23 8.10
CA VAL A 152 5.34 -24.35 8.52
C VAL A 152 5.77 -24.18 9.99
N ARG A 153 6.11 -22.97 10.40
CA ARG A 153 6.50 -22.67 11.78
C ARG A 153 5.33 -22.83 12.76
N LEU A 154 4.14 -22.38 12.36
CA LEU A 154 2.91 -22.57 13.16
C LEU A 154 2.57 -24.06 13.34
N GLU A 155 2.70 -24.87 12.28
CA GLU A 155 2.48 -26.32 12.34
C GLU A 155 3.51 -26.99 13.26
N ALA A 156 4.74 -26.49 13.30
CA ALA A 156 5.79 -26.95 14.24
C ALA A 156 5.56 -26.49 15.70
N GLY A 157 4.51 -25.73 15.97
CA GLY A 157 4.18 -25.21 17.30
C GLY A 157 5.02 -24.01 17.72
N GLU A 158 5.68 -23.33 16.76
CA GLU A 158 6.41 -22.11 17.05
C GLU A 158 5.46 -20.95 17.32
N HIS A 159 5.90 -20.04 18.18
CA HIS A 159 5.22 -18.79 18.48
C HIS A 159 6.01 -17.63 17.93
N GLY A 160 5.32 -16.63 17.36
CA GLY A 160 5.96 -15.40 16.90
C GLY A 160 6.57 -14.60 18.06
N THR A 161 7.38 -13.63 17.71
CA THR A 161 8.00 -12.70 18.67
C THR A 161 7.03 -11.56 18.96
N ALA A 162 6.74 -11.32 20.25
CA ALA A 162 5.91 -10.18 20.67
C ALA A 162 6.55 -8.85 20.24
N GLN A 163 5.73 -7.96 19.75
CA GLN A 163 6.18 -6.60 19.39
C GLN A 163 6.51 -5.79 20.65
N ARG A 164 7.44 -4.86 20.53
CA ARG A 164 7.73 -3.88 21.57
C ARG A 164 6.69 -2.76 21.53
N GLU A 165 6.28 -2.31 22.70
CA GLU A 165 5.44 -1.13 22.89
C GLU A 165 6.33 0.03 23.37
N ASP A 166 7.18 0.53 22.48
CA ASP A 166 8.15 1.59 22.75
C ASP A 166 8.00 2.76 21.74
N GLU A 167 8.97 3.65 21.69
CA GLU A 167 8.99 4.83 20.83
C GLU A 167 8.99 4.50 19.32
N SER A 168 9.25 3.25 18.92
CA SER A 168 9.21 2.80 17.54
C SER A 168 7.80 2.61 16.99
N VAL A 169 6.77 2.58 17.85
CA VAL A 169 5.37 2.47 17.42
C VAL A 169 4.96 3.69 16.60
N SER A 170 4.53 3.45 15.36
CA SER A 170 3.97 4.50 14.51
C SER A 170 2.81 3.97 13.66
N TYR A 171 2.03 4.88 13.08
CA TYR A 171 0.80 4.54 12.39
C TYR A 171 0.79 4.99 10.94
N ALA A 172 0.27 4.14 10.07
CA ALA A 172 0.16 4.34 8.63
C ALA A 172 -1.32 4.46 8.21
N ALA A 173 -1.91 5.62 8.48
CA ALA A 173 -3.27 5.91 8.05
C ALA A 173 -3.40 5.82 6.52
N LYS A 174 -4.58 5.39 6.04
CA LYS A 174 -4.91 5.33 4.61
C LYS A 174 -4.57 6.64 3.91
N VAL A 175 -3.93 6.54 2.76
CA VAL A 175 -3.59 7.71 1.92
C VAL A 175 -4.84 8.21 1.21
N THR A 176 -5.04 9.52 1.26
CA THR A 176 -6.19 10.21 0.69
C THR A 176 -5.80 11.09 -0.50
N ASN A 177 -6.79 11.61 -1.22
CA ASN A 177 -6.56 12.63 -2.25
C ASN A 177 -5.92 13.92 -1.70
N ALA A 178 -6.16 14.26 -0.44
CA ALA A 178 -5.53 15.41 0.22
C ALA A 178 -4.03 15.16 0.43
N ASP A 179 -3.64 13.96 0.86
CA ASP A 179 -2.24 13.57 1.00
C ASP A 179 -1.47 13.60 -0.33
N ALA A 180 -2.16 13.50 -1.45
CA ALA A 180 -1.57 13.50 -2.80
C ALA A 180 -1.47 14.90 -3.42
N ARG A 181 -1.98 15.93 -2.77
CA ARG A 181 -1.86 17.32 -3.24
C ARG A 181 -0.45 17.82 -2.98
N ILE A 182 0.24 18.22 -4.05
CA ILE A 182 1.60 18.73 -3.96
C ILE A 182 1.60 20.20 -3.56
N ASP A 183 2.39 20.51 -2.54
CA ASP A 183 2.71 21.86 -2.10
C ASP A 183 4.18 22.18 -2.47
N PHE A 184 4.35 23.00 -3.49
CA PHE A 184 5.69 23.38 -3.97
C PHE A 184 6.49 24.26 -3.01
N THR A 185 5.90 24.71 -1.90
CA THR A 185 6.63 25.39 -0.83
C THR A 185 7.43 24.44 0.06
N GLN A 186 7.28 23.11 -0.14
CA GLN A 186 8.10 22.09 0.50
C GLN A 186 9.42 21.89 -0.26
N SER A 187 10.38 21.17 0.38
CA SER A 187 11.64 20.81 -0.26
C SER A 187 11.47 19.86 -1.45
N ALA A 188 12.39 19.91 -2.41
CA ALA A 188 12.40 19.06 -3.59
C ALA A 188 12.36 17.56 -3.21
N HIS A 189 13.15 17.16 -2.21
CA HIS A 189 13.19 15.78 -1.72
C HIS A 189 11.86 15.33 -1.12
N LYS A 190 11.21 16.20 -0.33
CA LYS A 190 9.92 15.88 0.26
C LYS A 190 8.82 15.71 -0.80
N ILE A 191 8.82 16.57 -1.82
CA ILE A 191 7.88 16.46 -2.94
C ILE A 191 8.16 15.19 -3.75
N LEU A 192 9.43 14.87 -4.04
CA LEU A 192 9.80 13.63 -4.72
C LEU A 192 9.29 12.40 -3.94
N ALA A 193 9.55 12.35 -2.64
CA ALA A 193 9.07 11.27 -1.76
C ALA A 193 7.54 11.15 -1.79
N GLN A 194 6.83 12.27 -1.69
CA GLN A 194 5.37 12.29 -1.77
C GLN A 194 4.85 11.79 -3.12
N VAL A 195 5.40 12.26 -4.26
CA VAL A 195 4.99 11.81 -5.59
C VAL A 195 5.19 10.30 -5.76
N ARG A 196 6.33 9.77 -5.32
CA ARG A 196 6.63 8.33 -5.36
C ARG A 196 5.66 7.53 -4.49
N ALA A 197 5.37 8.01 -3.30
CA ALA A 197 4.50 7.35 -2.32
C ALA A 197 3.03 7.26 -2.78
N VAL A 198 2.54 8.22 -3.55
CA VAL A 198 1.15 8.23 -4.03
C VAL A 198 0.99 7.73 -5.47
N THR A 199 2.05 7.20 -6.07
CA THR A 199 2.03 6.66 -7.44
C THR A 199 1.92 5.13 -7.39
N PRO A 200 0.98 4.49 -8.12
CA PRO A 200 0.04 5.09 -9.07
C PRO A 200 -1.21 5.73 -8.46
N GLU A 201 -1.57 5.38 -7.21
CA GLU A 201 -2.79 5.80 -6.56
C GLU A 201 -2.55 6.40 -5.16
N PRO A 202 -3.30 7.49 -4.83
CA PRO A 202 -4.32 8.18 -5.63
C PRO A 202 -3.77 9.03 -6.78
N GLY A 203 -2.45 9.11 -6.95
CA GLY A 203 -1.73 9.91 -7.92
C GLY A 203 -1.53 11.36 -7.48
N ALA A 204 -0.28 11.82 -7.52
CA ALA A 204 0.08 13.18 -7.16
C ALA A 204 -0.62 14.21 -8.06
N TRP A 205 -0.99 15.35 -7.48
CA TRP A 205 -1.67 16.40 -8.21
C TRP A 205 -1.42 17.79 -7.62
N CYS A 206 -1.56 18.81 -8.46
CA CYS A 206 -1.56 20.21 -8.04
C CYS A 206 -2.67 20.98 -8.75
N GLU A 207 -2.85 22.23 -8.37
CA GLU A 207 -3.70 23.18 -9.11
C GLU A 207 -2.82 24.14 -9.90
N PHE A 208 -3.20 24.36 -11.16
CA PHE A 208 -2.59 25.36 -12.03
C PHE A 208 -3.69 26.10 -12.80
N SER A 209 -3.73 27.41 -12.68
CA SER A 209 -4.76 28.25 -13.30
C SER A 209 -6.19 27.77 -13.03
N GLY A 210 -6.48 27.34 -11.81
CA GLY A 210 -7.80 26.86 -11.39
C GLY A 210 -8.17 25.45 -11.87
N ASN A 211 -7.26 24.76 -12.55
CA ASN A 211 -7.46 23.40 -13.01
C ASN A 211 -6.56 22.41 -12.28
N ARG A 212 -7.07 21.19 -12.07
CA ARG A 212 -6.30 20.10 -11.50
C ARG A 212 -5.37 19.49 -12.54
N PHE A 213 -4.09 19.37 -12.19
CA PHE A 213 -3.07 18.66 -12.97
C PHE A 213 -2.56 17.46 -12.19
N LYS A 214 -2.53 16.30 -12.84
CA LYS A 214 -1.87 15.12 -12.29
C LYS A 214 -0.37 15.18 -12.60
N ILE A 215 0.43 14.80 -11.62
CA ILE A 215 1.88 14.71 -11.71
C ILE A 215 2.24 13.23 -11.71
N GLY A 216 2.65 12.71 -12.87
CA GLY A 216 2.95 11.28 -13.04
C GLY A 216 4.39 10.89 -12.73
N GLY A 217 5.26 11.85 -12.47
CA GLY A 217 6.66 11.64 -12.09
C GLY A 217 7.45 12.92 -12.05
N VAL A 218 8.42 12.97 -11.15
CA VAL A 218 9.36 14.09 -10.99
C VAL A 218 10.78 13.56 -10.80
N ARG A 219 11.79 14.39 -11.09
CA ARG A 219 13.20 14.12 -10.79
C ARG A 219 13.82 15.33 -10.13
N LEU A 220 14.78 15.10 -9.25
CA LEU A 220 15.62 16.17 -8.72
C LEU A 220 16.38 16.82 -9.86
N SER A 221 16.49 18.14 -9.82
CA SER A 221 17.26 18.88 -10.82
C SER A 221 18.58 19.35 -10.24
N ASP A 222 19.69 18.95 -10.87
CA ASP A 222 21.03 19.47 -10.55
C ASP A 222 21.18 20.95 -10.94
N GLN A 223 20.26 21.45 -11.76
CA GLN A 223 20.24 22.85 -12.18
C GLN A 223 19.40 23.64 -11.15
N ALA A 224 20.00 23.92 -10.00
CA ALA A 224 19.47 24.84 -9.00
C ALA A 224 19.38 26.25 -9.60
N GLY A 225 18.33 26.49 -10.34
CA GLY A 225 17.95 27.84 -10.74
C GLY A 225 17.13 28.48 -9.63
N THR A 226 17.08 29.78 -9.60
CA THR A 226 16.34 30.60 -8.64
C THR A 226 14.83 30.64 -8.95
N LEU A 227 14.22 29.48 -9.22
CA LEU A 227 12.78 29.43 -9.43
C LEU A 227 12.06 29.58 -8.08
N ALA A 228 11.11 30.49 -8.01
CA ALA A 228 10.23 30.57 -6.86
C ALA A 228 9.35 29.31 -6.74
N PRO A 229 8.92 28.90 -5.54
CA PRO A 229 8.04 27.76 -5.36
C PRO A 229 6.80 27.81 -6.27
N GLY A 230 6.57 26.75 -7.06
CA GLY A 230 5.48 26.67 -8.05
C GLY A 230 5.74 27.41 -9.36
N GLN A 231 6.81 28.16 -9.50
CA GLN A 231 7.19 28.80 -10.75
C GLN A 231 7.63 27.75 -11.77
N LEU A 232 7.07 27.81 -12.98
CA LEU A 232 7.41 26.91 -14.08
C LEU A 232 8.46 27.54 -15.00
N GLU A 233 9.37 26.72 -15.49
CA GLU A 233 10.34 27.12 -16.52
C GLU A 233 10.55 25.99 -17.52
N LEU A 234 10.45 26.31 -18.82
CA LEU A 234 10.77 25.39 -19.90
C LEU A 234 12.23 25.63 -20.36
N ARG A 235 13.09 24.63 -20.22
CA ARG A 235 14.47 24.63 -20.70
C ARG A 235 14.66 23.55 -21.75
N GLY A 236 14.78 23.94 -22.99
CA GLY A 236 14.78 23.00 -24.10
C GLY A 236 13.46 22.24 -24.19
N LYS A 237 13.50 20.92 -23.95
CA LYS A 237 12.32 20.05 -23.95
C LYS A 237 11.89 19.59 -22.54
N LYS A 238 12.51 20.13 -21.49
CA LYS A 238 12.25 19.74 -20.11
C LYS A 238 11.53 20.85 -19.37
N LEU A 239 10.50 20.49 -18.62
CA LEU A 239 9.72 21.40 -17.80
C LEU A 239 10.18 21.28 -16.35
N TYR A 240 10.50 22.41 -15.74
CA TYR A 240 10.96 22.52 -14.35
C TYR A 240 9.94 23.28 -13.53
N VAL A 241 9.86 22.95 -12.24
CA VAL A 241 9.07 23.67 -11.25
C VAL A 241 9.97 23.99 -10.04
N GLY A 242 9.89 25.23 -9.55
CA GLY A 242 10.57 25.65 -8.34
C GLY A 242 9.98 25.02 -7.08
N THR A 243 10.83 24.80 -6.10
CA THR A 243 10.48 24.30 -4.74
C THR A 243 11.08 25.23 -3.68
N ALA A 244 10.93 24.88 -2.39
CA ALA A 244 11.51 25.69 -1.31
C ALA A 244 13.04 25.81 -1.36
N ASP A 245 13.73 24.78 -1.88
CA ASP A 245 15.20 24.64 -1.79
C ASP A 245 15.86 24.28 -3.13
N GLY A 246 15.12 24.28 -4.23
CA GLY A 246 15.65 23.92 -5.54
C GLY A 246 14.59 23.84 -6.60
N ALA A 247 14.76 22.93 -7.56
CA ALA A 247 13.79 22.68 -8.61
C ALA A 247 13.62 21.18 -8.89
N LEU A 248 12.45 20.81 -9.41
CA LEU A 248 12.15 19.48 -9.90
C LEU A 248 11.88 19.52 -11.40
N GLU A 249 12.40 18.54 -12.14
CA GLU A 249 11.96 18.25 -13.51
C GLU A 249 10.61 17.51 -13.43
N LEU A 250 9.60 18.03 -14.11
CA LEU A 250 8.30 17.37 -14.28
C LEU A 250 8.41 16.39 -15.44
N VAL A 251 8.52 15.10 -15.16
CA VAL A 251 8.73 14.05 -16.18
C VAL A 251 7.43 13.76 -16.93
N ARG A 252 6.30 13.72 -16.23
CA ARG A 252 4.99 13.50 -16.82
C ARG A 252 3.93 14.29 -16.06
N VAL A 253 3.16 15.05 -16.80
CA VAL A 253 1.99 15.79 -16.31
C VAL A 253 0.79 15.49 -17.18
N GLN A 254 -0.39 15.49 -16.59
CA GLN A 254 -1.65 15.30 -17.29
C GLN A 254 -2.65 16.35 -16.82
N PRO A 255 -3.12 17.24 -17.71
CA PRO A 255 -4.22 18.13 -17.39
C PRO A 255 -5.47 17.31 -17.02
N ALA A 256 -6.31 17.84 -16.15
CA ALA A 256 -7.63 17.28 -15.99
C ALA A 256 -8.31 17.29 -17.38
N LEU A 257 -8.71 16.11 -17.84
CA LEU A 257 -9.52 16.00 -19.05
C LEU A 257 -10.83 16.72 -18.73
N SER A 258 -11.01 17.95 -19.24
CA SER A 258 -12.33 18.50 -19.41
C SER A 258 -13.04 17.56 -20.36
N LEU A 259 -14.16 16.98 -19.92
CA LEU A 259 -15.11 16.33 -20.83
C LEU A 259 -15.62 17.44 -21.76
N ILE A 260 -14.91 17.67 -22.84
CA ILE A 260 -15.47 18.38 -23.99
C ILE A 260 -16.42 17.36 -24.59
N HIS A 261 -17.70 17.47 -24.28
CA HIS A 261 -18.70 16.85 -25.11
C HIS A 261 -18.63 17.56 -26.47
N ILE A 262 -18.00 16.89 -27.42
CA ILE A 262 -18.12 17.23 -28.83
C ILE A 262 -19.49 16.75 -29.29
#